data_24140a42c6967e6d688e58ca11ddda87
#
_entry.id   24140a42c6967e6d688e58ca11ddda87
#
_cell.length_a   1.000
_cell.length_b   1.000
_cell.length_c   1.000
_cell.angle_alpha   90.00
_cell.angle_beta   90.00
_cell.angle_gamma   90.00
#
_symmetry.space_group_name_H-M   'P 1'
#
loop_
_entity.id
_entity.type
_entity.pdbx_description
1 polymer ?
#
loop_
_entity_poly.entity_id
_entity_poly.type
_entity_poly.pdbx_seq_one_letter_code
_entity_poly.pdbx_strand_id
1 'polypeptide(L)'
;MKKIGFIILAIIGLSLTSCFQDLGQNPPFDFPEQPTPPPLGADGQIFYMSFDEDFEDYQSLAEATPQGNPTRTDGKKGKAYTGAKDSYLTFGISNLAAPLSTEMTFGFWYKVNANPDRAGILVIGPPTEGKAANQQNNRTSGIRIFRENASGKQRIKANVGNGTAETWVDGAAKADIDPTNAEWKYIALVLTEGKVFFYIDGVEVSAPNFSKISWTGCDIMSIGSGAPRFTGWNHLSDNSQIDELRIYNKALSANEVKNLMNK
;
A
#
# COMPACT_ATOMS: atom_id res chain seq x y z
N MET A 1 37.49 81.90 -31.89
CA MET A 1 36.03 81.85 -31.75
C MET A 1 35.61 80.39 -31.99
N LYS A 2 35.33 79.65 -30.91
CA LYS A 2 34.93 78.21 -30.96
C LYS A 2 33.43 78.10 -30.80
N LYS A 3 32.79 77.51 -31.76
CA LYS A 3 31.34 77.20 -31.71
C LYS A 3 31.13 75.89 -30.91
N ILE A 4 30.38 75.97 -29.84
CA ILE A 4 29.96 74.82 -29.03
C ILE A 4 28.63 74.32 -29.61
N GLY A 5 28.66 73.13 -30.16
CA GLY A 5 27.48 72.46 -30.63
C GLY A 5 26.81 71.71 -29.48
N PHE A 6 25.52 71.99 -29.25
CA PHE A 6 24.69 71.25 -28.31
C PHE A 6 24.21 69.95 -28.99
N ILE A 7 24.56 68.81 -28.40
CA ILE A 7 24.00 67.53 -28.77
C ILE A 7 22.85 67.27 -27.82
N ILE A 8 21.62 67.26 -28.37
CA ILE A 8 20.41 66.85 -27.67
C ILE A 8 20.34 65.32 -27.75
N LEU A 9 20.55 64.68 -26.62
CA LEU A 9 20.37 63.19 -26.49
C LEU A 9 18.89 62.91 -26.25
N ALA A 10 18.20 62.43 -27.25
CA ALA A 10 16.84 61.95 -27.10
C ALA A 10 16.84 60.57 -26.43
N ILE A 11 16.44 60.49 -25.17
CA ILE A 11 16.22 59.26 -24.44
C ILE A 11 14.88 58.72 -24.90
N ILE A 12 14.88 57.70 -25.74
CA ILE A 12 13.69 56.93 -26.09
C ILE A 12 13.43 56.00 -24.91
N GLY A 13 12.45 56.33 -24.08
CA GLY A 13 11.92 55.46 -23.05
C GLY A 13 11.17 54.27 -23.69
N LEU A 14 11.78 53.10 -23.73
CA LEU A 14 11.06 51.87 -23.99
C LEU A 14 10.19 51.59 -22.78
N SER A 15 8.91 51.88 -22.87
CA SER A 15 7.90 51.38 -21.96
C SER A 15 7.76 49.89 -22.22
N LEU A 16 8.37 49.06 -21.37
CA LEU A 16 8.04 47.64 -21.27
C LEU A 16 6.62 47.53 -20.72
N THR A 17 5.62 47.47 -21.61
CA THR A 17 4.30 47.03 -21.25
C THR A 17 4.45 45.54 -20.97
N SER A 18 4.66 45.20 -19.70
CA SER A 18 4.44 43.85 -19.21
C SER A 18 2.95 43.52 -19.51
N CYS A 19 2.72 42.63 -20.46
CA CYS A 19 1.41 42.02 -20.59
C CYS A 19 1.12 41.23 -19.31
N PHE A 20 0.54 41.87 -18.31
CA PHE A 20 -0.20 41.19 -17.31
C PHE A 20 -1.43 40.60 -18.02
N GLN A 21 -1.35 39.36 -18.40
CA GLN A 21 -2.54 38.63 -18.80
C GLN A 21 -3.48 38.60 -17.59
N ASP A 22 -4.61 39.25 -17.74
CA ASP A 22 -5.67 39.20 -16.73
C ASP A 22 -6.18 37.74 -16.67
N LEU A 23 -5.69 36.99 -15.69
CA LEU A 23 -6.08 35.59 -15.45
C LEU A 23 -7.58 35.45 -15.13
N GLY A 24 -8.29 36.57 -14.89
CA GLY A 24 -9.72 36.56 -14.67
C GLY A 24 -10.58 36.40 -15.94
N GLN A 25 -9.95 36.50 -17.14
CA GLN A 25 -10.67 36.38 -18.43
C GLN A 25 -10.36 35.06 -19.18
N ASN A 26 -9.44 34.29 -18.75
CA ASN A 26 -9.28 32.95 -19.28
C ASN A 26 -10.27 32.03 -18.60
N PRO A 27 -11.07 31.22 -19.35
CA PRO A 27 -11.84 30.16 -18.70
C PRO A 27 -10.87 29.33 -17.88
N PRO A 28 -11.23 28.93 -16.66
CA PRO A 28 -10.37 28.06 -15.85
C PRO A 28 -10.00 26.86 -16.72
N PHE A 29 -8.73 26.53 -16.76
CA PHE A 29 -8.32 25.27 -17.37
C PHE A 29 -9.16 24.17 -16.70
N ASP A 30 -9.87 23.43 -17.51
CA ASP A 30 -10.64 22.27 -17.05
C ASP A 30 -9.62 21.16 -16.75
N PHE A 31 -8.92 21.32 -15.62
CA PHE A 31 -8.13 20.22 -15.10
C PHE A 31 -9.16 19.16 -14.70
N PRO A 32 -9.03 17.91 -15.18
CA PRO A 32 -9.84 16.84 -14.62
C PRO A 32 -9.68 16.92 -13.10
N GLU A 33 -10.81 17.05 -12.40
CA GLU A 33 -10.80 17.10 -10.94
C GLU A 33 -10.01 15.87 -10.46
N GLN A 34 -8.82 16.12 -9.95
CA GLN A 34 -8.10 15.06 -9.26
C GLN A 34 -9.01 14.64 -8.10
N PRO A 35 -9.30 13.35 -7.94
CA PRO A 35 -10.09 12.91 -6.82
C PRO A 35 -9.45 13.47 -5.55
N THR A 36 -10.17 14.39 -4.89
CA THR A 36 -9.69 14.94 -3.62
C THR A 36 -9.47 13.75 -2.67
N PRO A 37 -8.26 13.58 -2.13
CA PRO A 37 -8.02 12.55 -1.14
C PRO A 37 -9.10 12.68 -0.06
N PRO A 38 -9.67 11.57 0.43
CA PRO A 38 -10.61 11.65 1.53
C PRO A 38 -9.95 12.39 2.69
N PRO A 39 -10.70 13.21 3.46
CA PRO A 39 -10.15 13.95 4.57
C PRO A 39 -9.35 13.02 5.48
N LEU A 40 -8.11 13.39 5.79
CA LEU A 40 -7.21 12.63 6.66
C LEU A 40 -7.95 12.11 7.90
N GLY A 41 -8.04 10.79 8.03
CA GLY A 41 -8.49 10.12 9.25
C GLY A 41 -9.97 10.23 9.61
N ALA A 42 -10.84 10.86 8.80
CA ALA A 42 -12.26 11.06 9.14
C ALA A 42 -13.02 9.74 9.41
N ASP A 43 -12.56 8.62 8.83
CA ASP A 43 -13.13 7.29 9.01
C ASP A 43 -12.14 6.28 9.63
N GLY A 44 -10.98 6.73 10.13
CA GLY A 44 -9.90 5.91 10.67
C GLY A 44 -8.94 5.37 9.61
N GLN A 45 -9.03 5.80 8.35
CA GLN A 45 -8.06 5.43 7.32
C GLN A 45 -6.74 6.16 7.56
N ILE A 46 -5.66 5.41 7.68
CA ILE A 46 -4.31 5.93 7.96
C ILE A 46 -3.32 5.70 6.82
N PHE A 47 -3.73 4.96 5.81
CA PHE A 47 -2.96 4.68 4.61
C PHE A 47 -3.88 4.40 3.43
N TYR A 48 -3.55 4.94 2.27
CA TYR A 48 -4.19 4.63 1.00
C TYR A 48 -3.23 4.80 -0.15
N MET A 49 -2.98 3.75 -0.88
CA MET A 49 -2.18 3.75 -2.11
C MET A 49 -3.00 3.13 -3.23
N SER A 50 -3.36 3.96 -4.22
CA SER A 50 -4.15 3.51 -5.38
C SER A 50 -3.28 2.83 -6.44
N PHE A 51 -1.99 3.19 -6.51
CA PHE A 51 -1.04 2.80 -7.55
C PHE A 51 -1.32 3.42 -8.94
N ASP A 52 -2.24 4.35 -9.06
CA ASP A 52 -2.62 4.94 -10.35
C ASP A 52 -1.50 5.77 -10.99
N GLU A 53 -0.94 6.70 -10.21
CA GLU A 53 0.07 7.63 -10.71
C GLU A 53 1.49 7.27 -10.25
N ASP A 54 1.63 6.76 -9.01
CA ASP A 54 2.90 6.53 -8.35
C ASP A 54 2.78 5.48 -7.22
N PHE A 55 3.72 5.51 -6.28
CA PHE A 55 3.72 4.69 -5.07
C PHE A 55 3.61 5.58 -3.81
N GLU A 56 2.85 6.66 -3.89
CA GLU A 56 2.59 7.56 -2.78
C GLU A 56 1.39 7.10 -1.94
N ASP A 57 1.50 7.26 -0.62
CA ASP A 57 0.38 7.13 0.30
C ASP A 57 -0.41 8.45 0.32
N TYR A 58 -1.63 8.44 -0.17
CA TYR A 58 -2.49 9.64 -0.21
C TYR A 58 -2.89 10.18 1.16
N GLN A 59 -2.68 9.45 2.25
CA GLN A 59 -3.01 9.94 3.59
C GLN A 59 -1.86 10.73 4.21
N SER A 60 -0.62 10.31 4.00
CA SER A 60 0.57 10.96 4.56
C SER A 60 1.37 11.76 3.54
N LEU A 61 1.11 11.58 2.24
CA LEU A 61 1.89 12.09 1.11
C LEU A 61 3.34 11.60 1.12
N ALA A 62 3.57 10.45 1.72
CA ALA A 62 4.88 9.80 1.75
C ALA A 62 4.98 8.75 0.66
N GLU A 63 6.11 8.72 -0.03
CA GLU A 63 6.39 7.74 -1.06
C GLU A 63 6.91 6.41 -0.48
N ALA A 64 6.48 5.30 -1.04
CA ALA A 64 7.13 4.02 -0.81
C ALA A 64 8.45 3.94 -1.59
N THR A 65 9.43 3.27 -1.01
CA THR A 65 10.73 3.06 -1.66
C THR A 65 10.70 1.78 -2.50
N PRO A 66 10.86 1.87 -3.83
CA PRO A 66 10.97 0.71 -4.69
C PRO A 66 12.24 -0.09 -4.39
N GLN A 67 12.12 -1.39 -4.33
CA GLN A 67 13.21 -2.35 -4.33
C GLN A 67 13.17 -3.11 -5.66
N GLY A 68 14.30 -3.27 -6.33
CA GLY A 68 14.34 -3.83 -7.67
C GLY A 68 13.64 -2.92 -8.69
N ASN A 69 12.74 -3.49 -9.49
CA ASN A 69 12.03 -2.76 -10.54
C ASN A 69 10.53 -3.12 -10.55
N PRO A 70 9.77 -2.78 -9.50
CA PRO A 70 8.33 -2.92 -9.53
C PRO A 70 7.74 -1.98 -10.59
N THR A 71 6.66 -2.40 -11.22
CA THR A 71 5.99 -1.64 -12.28
C THR A 71 4.53 -1.41 -11.94
N ARG A 72 3.85 -0.66 -12.79
CA ARG A 72 2.40 -0.45 -12.72
C ARG A 72 1.79 -0.86 -14.05
N THR A 73 0.74 -1.68 -13.99
CA THR A 73 -0.02 -2.13 -15.17
C THR A 73 -1.51 -1.92 -14.93
N ASP A 74 -2.36 -2.29 -15.88
CA ASP A 74 -3.80 -2.15 -15.73
C ASP A 74 -4.29 -2.90 -14.48
N GLY A 75 -5.02 -2.20 -13.63
CA GLY A 75 -5.46 -2.61 -12.32
C GLY A 75 -6.91 -3.11 -12.26
N LYS A 76 -7.40 -3.29 -11.06
CA LYS A 76 -8.82 -3.45 -10.76
C LYS A 76 -9.54 -2.12 -11.00
N LYS A 77 -8.88 -1.02 -10.61
CA LYS A 77 -9.18 0.36 -10.96
C LYS A 77 -7.91 0.99 -11.50
N GLY A 78 -8.01 1.81 -12.52
CA GLY A 78 -6.87 2.51 -13.09
C GLY A 78 -5.63 1.61 -13.27
N LYS A 79 -4.57 1.88 -12.52
CA LYS A 79 -3.33 1.10 -12.49
C LYS A 79 -3.17 0.37 -11.16
N ALA A 80 -2.46 -0.75 -11.20
CA ALA A 80 -2.09 -1.56 -10.04
C ALA A 80 -0.58 -1.72 -9.93
N TYR A 81 -0.07 -1.86 -8.73
CA TYR A 81 1.25 -2.40 -8.50
C TYR A 81 1.38 -3.76 -9.18
N THR A 82 2.46 -3.96 -9.90
CA THR A 82 2.83 -5.24 -10.50
C THR A 82 4.24 -5.58 -10.06
N GLY A 83 4.33 -6.66 -9.31
CA GLY A 83 5.60 -7.16 -8.82
C GLY A 83 6.41 -7.88 -9.91
N ALA A 84 7.64 -8.22 -9.58
CA ALA A 84 8.52 -9.07 -10.34
C ALA A 84 9.47 -9.80 -9.38
N LYS A 85 10.29 -10.69 -9.90
CA LYS A 85 11.35 -11.30 -9.10
C LYS A 85 12.24 -10.20 -8.48
N ASP A 86 12.48 -10.30 -7.19
CA ASP A 86 13.30 -9.37 -6.38
C ASP A 86 12.80 -7.90 -6.45
N SER A 87 11.51 -7.69 -6.78
CA SER A 87 10.93 -6.37 -6.95
C SER A 87 9.70 -6.20 -6.06
N TYR A 88 9.71 -5.19 -5.18
CA TYR A 88 8.66 -4.91 -4.21
C TYR A 88 8.79 -3.47 -3.70
N LEU A 89 7.86 -3.04 -2.85
CA LEU A 89 7.92 -1.73 -2.21
C LEU A 89 8.17 -1.88 -0.71
N THR A 90 8.86 -0.90 -0.14
CA THR A 90 8.96 -0.73 1.31
C THR A 90 8.44 0.63 1.72
N PHE A 91 7.71 0.69 2.84
CA PHE A 91 7.14 1.92 3.40
C PHE A 91 7.44 1.98 4.89
N GLY A 92 8.03 3.05 5.38
CA GLY A 92 8.30 3.24 6.80
C GLY A 92 7.00 3.44 7.57
N ILE A 93 6.71 2.60 8.57
CA ILE A 93 5.47 2.74 9.35
C ILE A 93 5.41 4.02 10.19
N SER A 94 6.54 4.67 10.42
CA SER A 94 6.60 6.01 11.02
C SER A 94 6.03 7.11 10.13
N ASN A 95 5.86 6.83 8.84
CA ASN A 95 5.28 7.76 7.86
C ASN A 95 3.77 7.61 7.70
N LEU A 96 3.15 6.63 8.35
CA LEU A 96 1.69 6.51 8.35
C LEU A 96 1.03 7.77 8.92
N ALA A 97 -0.11 8.18 8.40
CA ALA A 97 -0.84 9.36 8.85
C ALA A 97 -1.26 9.31 10.33
N ALA A 98 -1.35 8.11 10.91
CA ALA A 98 -1.50 7.90 12.34
C ALA A 98 -0.81 6.60 12.77
N PRO A 99 -0.45 6.44 14.06
CA PRO A 99 0.16 5.22 14.56
C PRO A 99 -0.71 3.96 14.39
N LEU A 100 -0.06 2.81 14.25
CA LEU A 100 -0.71 1.51 14.30
C LEU A 100 -1.34 1.29 15.69
N SER A 101 -2.57 0.80 15.73
CA SER A 101 -3.33 0.52 16.95
C SER A 101 -3.48 -0.99 17.21
N THR A 102 -4.16 -1.36 18.27
CA THR A 102 -4.47 -2.78 18.56
C THR A 102 -5.63 -3.31 17.73
N GLU A 103 -6.47 -2.42 17.21
CA GLU A 103 -7.55 -2.74 16.28
C GLU A 103 -7.22 -2.14 14.91
N MET A 104 -7.16 -2.97 13.89
CA MET A 104 -6.71 -2.56 12.56
C MET A 104 -7.52 -3.27 11.48
N THR A 105 -7.59 -2.63 10.32
CA THR A 105 -8.07 -3.29 9.09
C THR A 105 -7.11 -3.01 7.95
N PHE A 106 -6.74 -4.06 7.23
CA PHE A 106 -5.96 -4.04 5.99
C PHE A 106 -6.86 -4.57 4.88
N GLY A 107 -7.02 -3.83 3.80
CA GLY A 107 -7.85 -4.22 2.68
C GLY A 107 -7.23 -3.83 1.34
N PHE A 108 -7.27 -4.73 0.35
CA PHE A 108 -6.71 -4.49 -0.97
C PHE A 108 -7.27 -5.48 -2.00
N TRP A 109 -7.22 -5.11 -3.26
CA TRP A 109 -7.42 -6.04 -4.36
C TRP A 109 -6.11 -6.77 -4.66
N TYR A 110 -6.21 -8.06 -4.92
CA TYR A 110 -5.08 -8.93 -5.23
C TYR A 110 -5.39 -9.81 -6.42
N LYS A 111 -4.50 -9.82 -7.40
CA LYS A 111 -4.57 -10.71 -8.54
C LYS A 111 -3.40 -11.67 -8.47
N VAL A 112 -3.71 -12.93 -8.20
CA VAL A 112 -2.70 -13.94 -7.90
C VAL A 112 -1.95 -14.36 -9.16
N ASN A 113 -0.65 -14.60 -8.98
CA ASN A 113 0.20 -15.33 -9.91
C ASN A 113 0.73 -16.58 -9.20
N ALA A 114 0.67 -17.73 -9.85
CA ALA A 114 1.13 -19.00 -9.28
C ALA A 114 2.64 -19.22 -9.32
N ASN A 115 3.38 -18.36 -9.98
CA ASN A 115 4.83 -18.48 -10.10
C ASN A 115 5.56 -17.26 -9.47
N PRO A 116 6.35 -17.45 -8.39
CA PRO A 116 6.62 -18.73 -7.71
C PRO A 116 5.40 -19.24 -6.95
N ASP A 117 5.47 -20.52 -6.49
CA ASP A 117 4.41 -21.26 -5.78
C ASP A 117 4.07 -20.68 -4.40
N ARG A 118 4.90 -19.78 -3.85
CA ARG A 118 4.66 -18.99 -2.63
C ARG A 118 5.19 -17.58 -2.81
N ALA A 119 4.53 -16.62 -2.16
CA ALA A 119 4.98 -15.23 -2.15
C ALA A 119 4.45 -14.49 -0.91
N GLY A 120 5.20 -13.47 -0.46
CA GLY A 120 4.69 -12.47 0.46
C GLY A 120 3.81 -11.47 -0.27
N ILE A 121 2.78 -10.98 0.41
CA ILE A 121 1.82 -10.01 -0.16
C ILE A 121 1.94 -8.68 0.58
N LEU A 122 1.71 -8.70 1.90
CA LEU A 122 1.82 -7.53 2.76
C LEU A 122 2.41 -7.95 4.10
N VAL A 123 3.53 -7.36 4.48
CA VAL A 123 4.24 -7.74 5.72
C VAL A 123 4.63 -6.50 6.50
N ILE A 124 4.27 -6.44 7.77
CA ILE A 124 4.78 -5.49 8.75
C ILE A 124 5.41 -6.32 9.86
N GLY A 125 6.71 -6.23 10.04
CA GLY A 125 7.42 -7.04 10.99
C GLY A 125 8.71 -6.37 11.49
N PRO A 126 9.29 -6.87 12.61
CA PRO A 126 10.55 -6.36 13.11
C PRO A 126 11.71 -6.75 12.19
N PRO A 127 12.84 -6.02 12.23
CA PRO A 127 14.07 -6.40 11.54
C PRO A 127 14.52 -7.81 11.92
N THR A 128 14.83 -8.59 10.90
CA THR A 128 15.31 -9.97 11.05
C THR A 128 16.67 -10.20 10.40
N GLU A 129 17.21 -9.19 9.72
CA GLU A 129 18.50 -9.22 9.05
C GLU A 129 19.63 -9.52 10.05
N GLY A 130 20.56 -10.36 9.65
CA GLY A 130 21.69 -10.76 10.49
C GLY A 130 21.34 -11.70 11.63
N LYS A 131 20.07 -12.13 11.74
CA LYS A 131 19.66 -13.14 12.70
C LYS A 131 19.87 -14.55 12.18
N ALA A 132 19.99 -15.53 13.08
CA ALA A 132 20.00 -16.93 12.70
C ALA A 132 18.72 -17.31 11.93
N ALA A 133 18.78 -18.33 11.08
CA ALA A 133 17.67 -18.72 10.21
C ALA A 133 16.35 -18.99 10.97
N ASN A 134 16.42 -19.55 12.17
CA ASN A 134 15.25 -19.77 13.03
C ASN A 134 14.66 -18.49 13.66
N GLN A 135 15.39 -17.36 13.57
CA GLN A 135 14.98 -16.05 14.08
C GLN A 135 14.60 -15.07 12.95
N GLN A 136 14.94 -15.38 11.70
CA GLN A 136 14.65 -14.52 10.54
C GLN A 136 13.16 -14.34 10.28
N ASN A 137 12.34 -15.28 10.75
CA ASN A 137 10.89 -15.24 10.68
C ASN A 137 10.28 -14.97 12.04
N ASN A 138 10.81 -14.00 12.79
CA ASN A 138 10.19 -13.62 14.06
C ASN A 138 8.73 -13.17 13.82
N ARG A 139 7.81 -14.03 14.18
CA ARG A 139 6.37 -13.86 13.95
C ARG A 139 5.60 -13.44 15.20
N THR A 140 6.31 -13.19 16.28
CA THR A 140 5.68 -12.78 17.54
C THR A 140 5.23 -11.32 17.55
N SER A 141 5.60 -10.52 16.55
CA SER A 141 5.15 -9.13 16.38
C SER A 141 4.74 -8.86 14.94
N GLY A 142 3.79 -7.98 14.72
CA GLY A 142 3.34 -7.56 13.39
C GLY A 142 2.47 -8.58 12.66
N ILE A 143 2.28 -8.33 11.36
CA ILE A 143 1.45 -9.14 10.47
C ILE A 143 2.25 -9.64 9.27
N ARG A 144 1.82 -10.76 8.69
CA ARG A 144 2.28 -11.29 7.42
C ARG A 144 1.07 -11.83 6.67
N ILE A 145 0.76 -11.25 5.51
CA ILE A 145 -0.20 -11.80 4.56
C ILE A 145 0.61 -12.35 3.40
N PHE A 146 0.38 -13.61 3.06
CA PHE A 146 1.17 -14.35 2.08
C PHE A 146 0.32 -15.43 1.42
N ARG A 147 0.85 -16.04 0.38
CA ARG A 147 0.23 -17.20 -0.30
C ARG A 147 1.18 -18.40 -0.36
N GLU A 148 0.58 -19.57 -0.46
CA GLU A 148 1.28 -20.85 -0.64
C GLU A 148 0.48 -21.76 -1.58
N ASN A 149 1.17 -22.71 -2.21
CA ASN A 149 0.53 -23.75 -3.00
C ASN A 149 -0.42 -24.61 -2.14
N ALA A 150 -1.59 -24.87 -2.69
CA ALA A 150 -2.61 -25.75 -2.11
C ALA A 150 -3.21 -26.63 -3.22
N SER A 151 -2.47 -27.67 -3.62
CA SER A 151 -2.91 -28.63 -4.66
C SER A 151 -3.24 -27.94 -5.99
N GLY A 152 -2.34 -27.07 -6.47
CA GLY A 152 -2.48 -26.32 -7.72
C GLY A 152 -3.26 -25.01 -7.60
N LYS A 153 -3.94 -24.78 -6.46
CA LYS A 153 -4.48 -23.48 -6.09
C LYS A 153 -3.49 -22.70 -5.26
N GLN A 154 -3.75 -21.43 -5.05
CA GLN A 154 -2.98 -20.56 -4.19
C GLN A 154 -3.78 -20.19 -2.96
N ARG A 155 -3.38 -20.71 -1.79
CA ARG A 155 -4.02 -20.40 -0.53
C ARG A 155 -3.48 -19.13 0.07
N ILE A 156 -4.36 -18.16 0.28
CA ILE A 156 -4.02 -16.95 1.01
C ILE A 156 -4.12 -17.22 2.51
N LYS A 157 -3.05 -16.87 3.21
CA LYS A 157 -2.92 -17.04 4.66
C LYS A 157 -2.45 -15.75 5.30
N ALA A 158 -2.66 -15.65 6.59
CA ALA A 158 -2.00 -14.63 7.38
C ALA A 158 -1.39 -15.22 8.65
N ASN A 159 -0.47 -14.47 9.24
CA ASN A 159 0.11 -14.74 10.54
C ASN A 159 0.19 -13.44 11.31
N VAL A 160 -0.19 -13.44 12.57
CA VAL A 160 -0.24 -12.27 13.44
C VAL A 160 0.43 -12.56 14.77
N GLY A 161 1.17 -11.59 15.30
CA GLY A 161 1.95 -11.73 16.53
C GLY A 161 1.38 -10.92 17.69
N ASN A 162 1.28 -11.50 18.91
CA ASN A 162 0.76 -10.85 20.10
C ASN A 162 1.86 -10.32 21.05
N GLY A 163 3.12 -10.35 20.63
CA GLY A 163 4.29 -9.97 21.41
C GLY A 163 5.06 -11.17 21.99
N THR A 164 4.41 -12.29 22.21
CA THR A 164 5.00 -13.51 22.77
C THR A 164 4.79 -14.75 21.90
N ALA A 165 3.70 -14.81 21.18
CA ALA A 165 3.31 -15.94 20.33
C ALA A 165 2.73 -15.42 19.00
N GLU A 166 2.59 -16.34 18.06
CA GLU A 166 1.93 -16.13 16.78
C GLU A 166 0.58 -16.83 16.73
N THR A 167 -0.33 -16.31 15.91
CA THR A 167 -1.57 -16.96 15.54
C THR A 167 -1.62 -17.08 14.02
N TRP A 168 -1.88 -18.29 13.55
CA TRP A 168 -2.10 -18.59 12.14
C TRP A 168 -3.55 -18.32 11.75
N VAL A 169 -3.72 -17.68 10.61
CA VAL A 169 -5.00 -17.35 10.00
C VAL A 169 -5.05 -18.08 8.68
N ASP A 170 -5.62 -19.27 8.69
CA ASP A 170 -5.75 -20.18 7.55
C ASP A 170 -7.22 -20.55 7.36
N GLY A 171 -7.79 -20.17 6.23
CA GLY A 171 -9.18 -20.47 5.86
C GLY A 171 -9.37 -21.86 5.22
N ALA A 172 -8.30 -22.68 5.17
CA ALA A 172 -8.28 -23.92 4.43
C ALA A 172 -8.78 -23.70 2.99
N ALA A 173 -9.56 -24.61 2.43
CA ALA A 173 -10.04 -24.52 1.06
C ALA A 173 -10.91 -23.28 0.75
N LYS A 174 -11.45 -22.59 1.78
CA LYS A 174 -12.20 -21.34 1.59
C LYS A 174 -11.29 -20.16 1.20
N ALA A 175 -9.99 -20.27 1.49
CA ALA A 175 -9.00 -19.26 1.16
C ALA A 175 -8.19 -19.60 -0.11
N ASP A 176 -8.59 -20.62 -0.86
CA ASP A 176 -7.91 -21.06 -2.08
C ASP A 176 -8.40 -20.27 -3.28
N ILE A 177 -7.47 -19.65 -4.00
CA ILE A 177 -7.69 -18.91 -5.24
C ILE A 177 -7.14 -19.75 -6.39
N ASP A 178 -7.90 -19.85 -7.48
CA ASP A 178 -7.45 -20.49 -8.71
C ASP A 178 -6.60 -19.49 -9.51
N PRO A 179 -5.29 -19.75 -9.67
CA PRO A 179 -4.41 -18.82 -10.37
C PRO A 179 -4.64 -18.81 -11.89
N THR A 180 -5.33 -19.80 -12.45
CA THR A 180 -5.59 -19.90 -13.89
C THR A 180 -6.66 -18.93 -14.36
N ASN A 181 -7.56 -18.50 -13.47
CA ASN A 181 -8.65 -17.58 -13.79
C ASN A 181 -8.21 -16.12 -13.85
N ALA A 182 -7.03 -15.79 -13.32
CA ALA A 182 -6.47 -14.43 -13.27
C ALA A 182 -7.47 -13.34 -12.77
N GLU A 183 -8.34 -13.72 -11.83
CA GLU A 183 -9.36 -12.84 -11.27
C GLU A 183 -8.83 -11.99 -10.12
N TRP A 184 -9.31 -10.77 -10.02
CA TRP A 184 -9.11 -9.93 -8.86
C TRP A 184 -9.92 -10.44 -7.67
N LYS A 185 -9.29 -10.59 -6.52
CA LYS A 185 -9.90 -10.95 -5.24
C LYS A 185 -9.67 -9.86 -4.22
N TYR A 186 -10.71 -9.46 -3.52
CA TYR A 186 -10.56 -8.51 -2.42
C TYR A 186 -10.15 -9.26 -1.16
N ILE A 187 -9.00 -8.92 -0.62
CA ILE A 187 -8.45 -9.50 0.60
C ILE A 187 -8.61 -8.49 1.73
N ALA A 188 -9.14 -8.94 2.87
CA ALA A 188 -9.15 -8.10 4.05
C ALA A 188 -8.78 -8.88 5.32
N LEU A 189 -7.89 -8.28 6.13
CA LEU A 189 -7.51 -8.75 7.45
C LEU A 189 -8.00 -7.73 8.47
N VAL A 190 -8.83 -8.16 9.42
CA VAL A 190 -9.35 -7.31 10.50
C VAL A 190 -8.84 -7.86 11.83
N LEU A 191 -8.13 -7.01 12.56
CA LEU A 191 -7.61 -7.30 13.90
C LEU A 191 -8.52 -6.66 14.94
N THR A 192 -8.95 -7.45 15.91
CA THR A 192 -9.66 -6.97 17.11
C THR A 192 -8.96 -7.50 18.36
N GLU A 193 -9.29 -6.95 19.52
CA GLU A 193 -9.01 -7.65 20.77
C GLU A 193 -9.96 -8.85 20.89
N GLY A 194 -9.38 -10.05 20.94
CA GLY A 194 -10.11 -11.32 21.04
C GLY A 194 -10.14 -12.16 19.77
N LYS A 195 -10.11 -11.55 18.56
CA LYS A 195 -10.15 -12.28 17.29
C LYS A 195 -9.38 -11.60 16.15
N VAL A 196 -9.02 -12.41 15.17
CA VAL A 196 -8.63 -11.96 13.84
C VAL A 196 -9.65 -12.46 12.83
N PHE A 197 -10.17 -11.58 11.99
CA PHE A 197 -11.07 -11.98 10.90
C PHE A 197 -10.34 -11.85 9.58
N PHE A 198 -10.50 -12.85 8.72
CA PHE A 198 -9.92 -12.86 7.39
C PHE A 198 -11.02 -13.06 6.35
N TYR A 199 -11.06 -12.15 5.39
CA TYR A 199 -12.09 -12.10 4.37
C TYR A 199 -11.48 -12.23 2.97
N ILE A 200 -12.18 -12.93 2.08
CA ILE A 200 -11.94 -12.92 0.63
C ILE A 200 -13.28 -12.60 -0.04
N ASP A 201 -13.29 -11.58 -0.90
CA ASP A 201 -14.50 -11.05 -1.56
C ASP A 201 -15.65 -10.75 -0.57
N GLY A 202 -15.28 -10.20 0.60
CA GLY A 202 -16.24 -9.87 1.66
C GLY A 202 -16.86 -11.08 2.40
N VAL A 203 -16.38 -12.31 2.12
CA VAL A 203 -16.79 -13.53 2.81
C VAL A 203 -15.73 -13.90 3.85
N GLU A 204 -16.14 -14.15 5.09
CA GLU A 204 -15.24 -14.63 6.15
C GLU A 204 -14.75 -16.05 5.83
N VAL A 205 -13.43 -16.21 5.72
CA VAL A 205 -12.77 -17.49 5.46
C VAL A 205 -12.09 -18.08 6.68
N SER A 206 -11.74 -17.23 7.67
CA SER A 206 -11.09 -17.63 8.93
C SER A 206 -11.34 -16.59 10.03
N ALA A 207 -11.53 -17.05 11.28
CA ALA A 207 -11.69 -16.18 12.45
C ALA A 207 -11.11 -16.80 13.73
N PRO A 208 -9.77 -17.05 13.81
CA PRO A 208 -9.16 -17.60 15.01
C PRO A 208 -9.23 -16.65 16.18
N ASN A 209 -9.23 -17.22 17.40
CA ASN A 209 -9.04 -16.45 18.61
C ASN A 209 -7.64 -15.83 18.64
N PHE A 210 -7.57 -14.60 19.11
CA PHE A 210 -6.33 -13.81 19.17
C PHE A 210 -6.45 -12.77 20.28
N SER A 211 -5.42 -12.61 21.10
CA SER A 211 -5.53 -11.64 22.22
C SER A 211 -5.53 -10.21 21.71
N LYS A 212 -4.42 -9.75 21.17
CA LYS A 212 -4.24 -8.45 20.52
C LYS A 212 -2.92 -8.41 19.76
N ILE A 213 -2.84 -7.58 18.76
CA ILE A 213 -1.63 -7.38 17.96
C ILE A 213 -0.52 -6.68 18.78
N SER A 214 0.72 -7.07 18.57
CA SER A 214 1.91 -6.34 19.00
C SER A 214 2.68 -5.81 17.79
N TRP A 215 3.03 -4.55 17.84
CA TRP A 215 3.87 -3.89 16.83
C TRP A 215 5.30 -3.69 17.31
N THR A 216 5.69 -4.35 18.41
CA THR A 216 7.03 -4.19 19.01
C THR A 216 8.13 -4.49 18.00
N GLY A 217 9.01 -3.49 17.79
CA GLY A 217 10.13 -3.57 16.87
C GLY A 217 9.80 -3.52 15.39
N CYS A 218 8.52 -3.45 15.00
CA CYS A 218 8.13 -3.24 13.60
C CYS A 218 8.57 -1.85 13.15
N ASP A 219 9.08 -1.74 11.91
CA ASP A 219 9.63 -0.49 11.39
C ASP A 219 9.20 -0.20 9.95
N ILE A 220 9.01 -1.22 9.13
CA ILE A 220 8.58 -1.06 7.74
C ILE A 220 7.42 -2.00 7.39
N MET A 221 6.66 -1.58 6.41
CA MET A 221 5.71 -2.38 5.66
C MET A 221 6.33 -2.75 4.31
N SER A 222 6.29 -4.04 3.96
CA SER A 222 6.65 -4.55 2.64
C SER A 222 5.38 -4.84 1.86
N ILE A 223 5.29 -4.37 0.61
CA ILE A 223 4.17 -4.55 -0.30
C ILE A 223 4.66 -5.36 -1.50
N GLY A 224 4.02 -6.47 -1.80
CA GLY A 224 4.38 -7.39 -2.88
C GLY A 224 5.52 -8.35 -2.54
N SER A 225 5.95 -8.44 -1.27
CA SER A 225 7.00 -9.36 -0.83
C SER A 225 6.95 -9.61 0.68
N GLY A 226 7.52 -10.73 1.11
CA GLY A 226 7.92 -10.93 2.49
C GLY A 226 9.25 -10.26 2.85
N ALA A 227 10.08 -9.96 1.85
CA ALA A 227 11.37 -9.31 2.09
C ALA A 227 11.19 -7.83 2.52
N PRO A 228 12.07 -7.34 3.40
CA PRO A 228 13.17 -8.04 4.06
C PRO A 228 12.80 -8.69 5.40
N ARG A 229 11.54 -8.65 5.83
CA ARG A 229 11.08 -9.01 7.19
C ARG A 229 10.57 -10.44 7.32
N PHE A 230 10.30 -11.14 6.20
CA PHE A 230 9.73 -12.50 6.19
C PHE A 230 10.33 -13.33 5.05
N THR A 231 11.61 -13.65 5.11
CA THR A 231 12.37 -14.31 4.03
C THR A 231 12.66 -15.78 4.27
N GLY A 232 12.67 -16.25 5.53
CA GLY A 232 13.18 -17.57 5.90
C GLY A 232 12.47 -18.77 5.26
N TRP A 233 11.24 -18.58 4.71
CA TRP A 233 10.49 -19.60 4.00
C TRP A 233 10.26 -19.26 2.53
N ASN A 234 11.08 -18.36 1.98
CA ASN A 234 11.02 -17.93 0.59
C ASN A 234 9.68 -17.31 0.18
N HIS A 235 8.98 -16.63 1.08
CA HIS A 235 7.84 -15.80 0.75
C HIS A 235 8.33 -14.46 0.18
N LEU A 236 9.00 -14.52 -0.96
CA LEU A 236 9.59 -13.37 -1.63
C LEU A 236 8.57 -12.70 -2.56
N SER A 237 9.04 -11.81 -3.42
CA SER A 237 8.24 -11.15 -4.45
C SER A 237 7.96 -12.06 -5.64
N ASP A 238 6.87 -11.79 -6.33
CA ASP A 238 6.45 -12.46 -7.56
C ASP A 238 5.78 -11.48 -8.53
N ASN A 239 5.14 -11.98 -9.57
CA ASN A 239 4.46 -11.16 -10.57
C ASN A 239 2.99 -10.85 -10.22
N SER A 240 2.55 -11.12 -9.00
CA SER A 240 1.18 -10.78 -8.58
C SER A 240 0.96 -9.27 -8.55
N GLN A 241 -0.30 -8.88 -8.64
CA GLN A 241 -0.71 -7.49 -8.67
C GLN A 241 -1.47 -7.14 -7.38
N ILE A 242 -1.26 -5.91 -6.90
CA ILE A 242 -1.97 -5.34 -5.75
C ILE A 242 -2.56 -4.00 -6.17
N ASP A 243 -3.79 -3.73 -5.73
CA ASP A 243 -4.49 -2.52 -6.07
C ASP A 243 -5.34 -2.01 -4.91
N GLU A 244 -5.55 -0.69 -4.83
CA GLU A 244 -6.41 -0.06 -3.83
C GLU A 244 -6.06 -0.44 -2.38
N LEU A 245 -4.78 -0.44 -2.02
CA LEU A 245 -4.33 -0.81 -0.67
C LEU A 245 -4.73 0.26 0.35
N ARG A 246 -5.54 -0.14 1.32
CA ARG A 246 -6.07 0.71 2.40
C ARG A 246 -5.78 0.11 3.76
N ILE A 247 -5.40 0.95 4.72
CA ILE A 247 -5.21 0.55 6.12
C ILE A 247 -6.00 1.51 7.01
N TYR A 248 -6.73 0.93 7.96
CA TYR A 248 -7.51 1.65 8.96
C TYR A 248 -7.00 1.32 10.36
N ASN A 249 -6.89 2.30 11.23
CA ASN A 249 -6.53 2.12 12.64
C ASN A 249 -7.75 1.77 13.52
N LYS A 250 -8.70 1.08 12.95
CA LYS A 250 -9.87 0.49 13.62
C LYS A 250 -10.24 -0.85 13.01
N ALA A 251 -10.94 -1.67 13.76
CA ALA A 251 -11.56 -2.90 13.26
C ALA A 251 -12.86 -2.55 12.51
N LEU A 252 -12.89 -2.78 11.21
CA LEU A 252 -14.10 -2.61 10.39
C LEU A 252 -15.01 -3.83 10.55
N SER A 253 -16.31 -3.58 10.60
CA SER A 253 -17.32 -4.62 10.55
C SER A 253 -17.34 -5.33 9.19
N ALA A 254 -17.94 -6.53 9.12
CA ALA A 254 -18.08 -7.28 7.87
C ALA A 254 -18.80 -6.47 6.76
N ASN A 255 -19.76 -5.63 7.12
CA ASN A 255 -20.45 -4.77 6.16
C ASN A 255 -19.55 -3.62 5.67
N GLU A 256 -18.76 -3.01 6.56
CA GLU A 256 -17.79 -1.99 6.17
C GLU A 256 -16.71 -2.60 5.24
N VAL A 257 -16.22 -3.81 5.53
CA VAL A 257 -15.28 -4.55 4.65
C VAL A 257 -15.89 -4.75 3.26
N LYS A 258 -17.17 -5.16 3.17
CA LYS A 258 -17.86 -5.28 1.86
C LYS A 258 -17.97 -3.95 1.14
N ASN A 259 -18.20 -2.86 1.87
CA ASN A 259 -18.30 -1.53 1.27
C ASN A 259 -16.95 -1.05 0.69
N LEU A 260 -15.82 -1.49 1.25
CA LEU A 260 -14.49 -1.16 0.69
C LEU A 260 -14.31 -1.69 -0.73
N MET A 261 -14.95 -2.80 -1.09
CA MET A 261 -14.85 -3.37 -2.44
C MET A 261 -15.47 -2.46 -3.52
N ASN A 262 -16.30 -1.50 -3.11
CA ASN A 262 -16.99 -0.56 -4.01
C ASN A 262 -16.38 0.85 -3.97
N LYS A 263 -15.42 1.11 -3.08
CA LYS A 263 -14.66 2.36 -3.02
C LYS A 263 -13.52 2.32 -4.03
#